data_903b8972e2c6aa4757c70d7f4b13d102
#
_entry.id   903b8972e2c6aa4757c70d7f4b13d102
#
_cell.length_a   1.000
_cell.length_b   1.000
_cell.length_c   1.000
_cell.angle_alpha   90.00
_cell.angle_beta   90.00
_cell.angle_gamma   90.00
#
_symmetry.space_group_name_H-M   'P 1'
#
loop_
_entity.id
_entity.type
_entity.pdbx_description
1 polymer ?
#
loop_
_entity_poly.entity_id
_entity_poly.type
_entity_poly.pdbx_seq_one_letter_code
_entity_poly.pdbx_strand_id
1 'polypeptide(L)'
;MPSDPCTIVLSDLIKAIMRDFAARQVLQPKTAEDSRLAAVLLDQLKIAPQHDSYLPTSNDLLIKNVITALQAAPGDRRSLTDWAILFSTTERTLSRKWKATLGLSFNEWRQRLRLVVALTELDAGRTVQEIASELGYSNTSAFISMFRQLTGSSPQRMRKSTLSPLSAPPGQRLRKPHT
;
A
#
# COMPACT_ATOMS: atom_id res chain seq x y z
N MET A 1 7.77 8.98 -15.41
CA MET A 1 6.67 8.15 -14.85
C MET A 1 7.08 6.71 -15.02
N PRO A 2 6.93 5.85 -14.01
CA PRO A 2 7.18 4.41 -14.18
C PRO A 2 6.24 3.87 -15.25
N SER A 3 6.77 3.02 -16.14
CA SER A 3 6.01 2.41 -17.24
C SER A 3 5.05 1.32 -16.72
N ASP A 4 5.32 0.80 -15.53
CA ASP A 4 4.54 -0.27 -14.93
C ASP A 4 3.65 0.26 -13.79
N PRO A 5 2.46 -0.33 -13.61
CA PRO A 5 1.59 0.01 -12.49
C PRO A 5 2.29 -0.26 -11.15
N CYS A 6 2.34 0.75 -10.28
CA CYS A 6 2.94 0.63 -8.95
C CYS A 6 2.00 1.23 -7.89
N THR A 7 2.15 0.79 -6.65
CA THR A 7 1.51 1.43 -5.50
C THR A 7 2.49 2.42 -4.89
N ILE A 8 2.01 3.63 -4.61
CA ILE A 8 2.80 4.69 -3.95
C ILE A 8 2.28 4.92 -2.53
N VAL A 9 3.19 5.20 -1.61
CA VAL A 9 2.83 5.64 -0.25
C VAL A 9 2.55 7.13 -0.30
N LEU A 10 1.29 7.51 -0.04
CA LEU A 10 0.89 8.90 -0.01
C LEU A 10 1.36 9.54 1.30
N SER A 11 2.25 10.54 1.20
CA SER A 11 2.64 11.37 2.34
C SER A 11 1.44 12.19 2.84
N ASP A 12 1.50 12.69 4.08
CA ASP A 12 0.44 13.54 4.63
C ASP A 12 0.24 14.81 3.81
N LEU A 13 1.30 15.34 3.20
CA LEU A 13 1.21 16.47 2.29
C LEU A 13 0.37 16.13 1.04
N ILE A 14 0.63 14.99 0.40
CA ILE A 14 -0.15 14.51 -0.75
C ILE A 14 -1.61 14.36 -0.35
N LYS A 15 -1.88 13.67 0.79
CA LYS A 15 -3.24 13.47 1.32
C LYS A 15 -3.95 14.80 1.59
N ALA A 16 -3.25 15.78 2.16
CA ALA A 16 -3.80 17.10 2.46
C ALA A 16 -4.21 17.85 1.19
N ILE A 17 -3.33 17.89 0.18
CA ILE A 17 -3.62 18.53 -1.11
C ILE A 17 -4.81 17.85 -1.81
N MET A 18 -4.84 16.51 -1.82
CA MET A 18 -5.95 15.77 -2.43
C MET A 18 -7.28 16.01 -1.71
N ARG A 19 -7.28 16.08 -0.36
CA ARG A 19 -8.47 16.40 0.44
C ARG A 19 -8.97 17.82 0.17
N ASP A 20 -8.06 18.79 0.07
CA ASP A 20 -8.40 20.18 -0.25
C ASP A 20 -9.04 20.28 -1.64
N PHE A 21 -8.45 19.66 -2.67
CA PHE A 21 -9.03 19.63 -4.01
C PHE A 21 -10.39 18.93 -4.04
N ALA A 22 -10.55 17.82 -3.31
CA ALA A 22 -11.82 17.11 -3.21
C ALA A 22 -12.88 17.97 -2.51
N ALA A 23 -12.55 18.62 -1.39
CA ALA A 23 -13.48 19.48 -0.64
C ALA A 23 -13.95 20.67 -1.47
N ARG A 24 -13.05 21.26 -2.28
CA ARG A 24 -13.36 22.39 -3.18
C ARG A 24 -13.87 21.94 -4.57
N GLN A 25 -14.01 20.65 -4.81
CA GLN A 25 -14.45 20.05 -6.09
C GLN A 25 -13.59 20.51 -7.29
N VAL A 26 -12.30 20.69 -7.09
CA VAL A 26 -11.35 21.10 -8.14
C VAL A 26 -11.03 19.90 -9.02
N LEU A 27 -11.71 19.77 -10.15
CA LEU A 27 -11.43 18.73 -11.16
C LEU A 27 -10.26 19.10 -12.07
N GLN A 28 -10.05 20.42 -12.28
CA GLN A 28 -8.95 20.98 -13.05
C GLN A 28 -8.48 22.29 -12.41
N PRO A 29 -7.17 22.50 -12.28
CA PRO A 29 -6.62 23.76 -11.77
C PRO A 29 -7.03 24.92 -12.69
N LYS A 30 -7.80 25.88 -12.16
CA LYS A 30 -8.23 27.08 -12.90
C LYS A 30 -7.57 28.35 -12.39
N THR A 31 -7.08 28.35 -11.15
CA THR A 31 -6.40 29.48 -10.53
C THR A 31 -4.88 29.26 -10.52
N ALA A 32 -4.11 30.34 -10.37
CA ALA A 32 -2.66 30.26 -10.19
C ALA A 32 -2.28 29.49 -8.91
N GLU A 33 -3.11 29.55 -7.85
CA GLU A 33 -2.91 28.82 -6.60
C GLU A 33 -3.12 27.33 -6.82
N ASP A 34 -4.22 26.93 -7.45
CA ASP A 34 -4.49 25.52 -7.76
C ASP A 34 -3.41 24.93 -8.68
N SER A 35 -2.92 25.71 -9.62
CA SER A 35 -1.83 25.27 -10.51
C SER A 35 -0.53 25.03 -9.74
N ARG A 36 -0.20 25.87 -8.76
CA ARG A 36 0.97 25.67 -7.88
C ARG A 36 0.79 24.41 -6.99
N LEU A 37 -0.38 24.24 -6.38
CA LEU A 37 -0.67 23.06 -5.56
C LEU A 37 -0.64 21.77 -6.40
N ALA A 38 -1.17 21.80 -7.62
CA ALA A 38 -1.10 20.67 -8.54
C ALA A 38 0.35 20.35 -8.93
N ALA A 39 1.19 21.36 -9.18
CA ALA A 39 2.61 21.15 -9.47
C ALA A 39 3.33 20.49 -8.28
N VAL A 40 3.11 20.97 -7.05
CA VAL A 40 3.66 20.37 -5.83
C VAL A 40 3.17 18.93 -5.67
N LEU A 41 1.88 18.66 -5.88
CA LEU A 41 1.31 17.32 -5.83
C LEU A 41 2.02 16.37 -6.81
N LEU A 42 2.19 16.80 -8.06
CA LEU A 42 2.86 16.00 -9.08
C LEU A 42 4.33 15.73 -8.74
N ASP A 43 5.05 16.71 -8.21
CA ASP A 43 6.44 16.53 -7.80
C ASP A 43 6.54 15.58 -6.61
N GLN A 44 5.66 15.68 -5.62
CA GLN A 44 5.59 14.74 -4.50
C GLN A 44 5.25 13.32 -4.94
N LEU A 45 4.35 13.14 -5.91
CA LEU A 45 4.03 11.83 -6.48
C LEU A 45 5.21 11.19 -7.21
N LYS A 46 6.06 11.99 -7.88
CA LYS A 46 7.27 11.48 -8.57
C LYS A 46 8.32 10.92 -7.61
N ILE A 47 8.47 11.56 -6.43
CA ILE A 47 9.46 11.18 -5.42
C ILE A 47 8.90 10.25 -4.34
N ALA A 48 7.58 9.99 -4.36
CA ALA A 48 6.93 9.12 -3.38
C ALA A 48 7.52 7.71 -3.42
N PRO A 49 7.74 7.06 -2.27
CA PRO A 49 8.18 5.68 -2.22
C PRO A 49 7.21 4.77 -2.98
N GLN A 50 7.75 3.98 -3.88
CA GLN A 50 7.00 3.01 -4.68
C GLN A 50 7.13 1.63 -4.05
N HIS A 51 6.03 0.89 -4.02
CA HIS A 51 6.01 -0.51 -3.61
C HIS A 51 5.45 -1.37 -4.73
N ASP A 52 6.03 -2.54 -4.91
CA ASP A 52 5.53 -3.58 -5.83
C ASP A 52 4.25 -4.24 -5.30
N SER A 53 3.32 -3.42 -4.81
CA SER A 53 2.04 -3.86 -4.25
C SER A 53 0.87 -3.68 -5.20
N TYR A 54 1.14 -3.42 -6.49
CA TYR A 54 0.09 -3.42 -7.50
C TYR A 54 -0.65 -4.76 -7.49
N LEU A 55 -1.98 -4.67 -7.38
CA LEU A 55 -2.88 -5.82 -7.37
C LEU A 55 -3.59 -5.90 -8.72
N PRO A 56 -3.11 -6.71 -9.66
CA PRO A 56 -3.79 -6.92 -10.93
C PRO A 56 -5.15 -7.58 -10.69
N THR A 57 -6.12 -7.19 -11.50
CA THR A 57 -7.47 -7.74 -11.52
C THR A 57 -7.70 -8.54 -12.80
N SER A 58 -8.82 -9.27 -12.89
CA SER A 58 -9.15 -10.10 -14.04
C SER A 58 -10.62 -10.01 -14.38
N ASN A 59 -10.92 -10.09 -15.68
CA ASN A 59 -12.28 -10.30 -16.18
C ASN A 59 -12.65 -11.78 -16.28
N ASP A 60 -11.70 -12.70 -16.09
CA ASP A 60 -11.97 -14.12 -16.00
C ASP A 60 -12.80 -14.42 -14.76
N LEU A 61 -13.98 -14.99 -14.92
CA LEU A 61 -14.95 -15.20 -13.86
C LEU A 61 -14.41 -15.99 -12.67
N LEU A 62 -13.64 -17.06 -12.93
CA LEU A 62 -13.04 -17.89 -11.89
C LEU A 62 -12.03 -17.07 -11.07
N ILE A 63 -11.10 -16.42 -11.74
CA ILE A 63 -10.06 -15.60 -11.10
C ILE A 63 -10.69 -14.42 -10.34
N LYS A 64 -11.67 -13.75 -10.95
CA LYS A 64 -12.41 -12.64 -10.34
C LYS A 64 -13.11 -13.04 -9.04
N ASN A 65 -13.77 -14.21 -9.03
CA ASN A 65 -14.46 -14.71 -7.83
C ASN A 65 -13.49 -14.97 -6.68
N VAL A 66 -12.32 -15.57 -6.96
CA VAL A 66 -11.27 -15.80 -5.95
C VAL A 66 -10.73 -14.45 -5.45
N ILE A 67 -10.44 -13.51 -6.34
CA ILE A 67 -9.98 -12.16 -5.98
C ILE A 67 -10.99 -11.47 -5.06
N THR A 68 -12.26 -11.45 -5.44
CA THR A 68 -13.31 -10.81 -4.65
C THR A 68 -13.43 -11.41 -3.24
N ALA A 69 -13.36 -12.74 -3.14
CA ALA A 69 -13.41 -13.42 -1.85
C ALA A 69 -12.20 -13.09 -0.97
N LEU A 70 -10.99 -13.04 -1.56
CA LEU A 70 -9.77 -12.67 -0.83
C LEU A 70 -9.76 -11.19 -0.42
N GLN A 71 -10.31 -10.29 -1.24
CA GLN A 71 -10.45 -8.87 -0.90
C GLN A 71 -11.44 -8.66 0.25
N ALA A 72 -12.51 -9.44 0.29
CA ALA A 72 -13.48 -9.42 1.39
C ALA A 72 -12.91 -10.01 2.70
N ALA A 73 -11.98 -10.96 2.61
CA ALA A 73 -11.34 -11.61 3.74
C ALA A 73 -9.82 -11.77 3.52
N PRO A 74 -9.01 -10.69 3.69
CA PRO A 74 -7.57 -10.73 3.41
C PRO A 74 -6.79 -11.73 4.28
N GLY A 75 -7.33 -12.08 5.44
CA GLY A 75 -6.79 -13.08 6.35
C GLY A 75 -7.12 -14.53 6.00
N ASP A 76 -7.88 -14.76 4.94
CA ASP A 76 -8.24 -16.12 4.51
C ASP A 76 -6.99 -16.99 4.33
N ARG A 77 -7.02 -18.20 4.93
CA ARG A 77 -5.89 -19.13 4.95
C ARG A 77 -6.02 -20.25 3.90
N ARG A 78 -7.10 -20.29 3.14
CA ARG A 78 -7.29 -21.31 2.11
C ARG A 78 -6.11 -21.33 1.17
N SER A 79 -5.63 -22.53 0.86
CA SER A 79 -4.59 -22.79 -0.13
C SER A 79 -5.18 -22.66 -1.55
N LEU A 80 -4.30 -22.65 -2.54
CA LEU A 80 -4.76 -22.68 -3.94
C LEU A 80 -5.51 -23.99 -4.25
N THR A 81 -5.15 -25.10 -3.58
CA THR A 81 -5.85 -26.39 -3.66
C THR A 81 -7.28 -26.26 -3.13
N ASP A 82 -7.47 -25.63 -1.97
CA ASP A 82 -8.81 -25.43 -1.39
C ASP A 82 -9.70 -24.59 -2.32
N TRP A 83 -9.14 -23.54 -2.91
CA TRP A 83 -9.83 -22.73 -3.91
C TRP A 83 -10.18 -23.54 -5.18
N ALA A 84 -9.25 -24.39 -5.63
CA ALA A 84 -9.50 -25.23 -6.78
C ALA A 84 -10.64 -26.22 -6.53
N ILE A 85 -10.70 -26.86 -5.37
CA ILE A 85 -11.80 -27.72 -4.95
C ILE A 85 -13.12 -26.97 -4.93
N LEU A 86 -13.14 -25.77 -4.31
CA LEU A 86 -14.35 -24.94 -4.20
C LEU A 86 -14.95 -24.59 -5.57
N PHE A 87 -14.09 -24.38 -6.58
CA PHE A 87 -14.53 -24.02 -7.93
C PHE A 87 -14.49 -25.22 -8.91
N SER A 88 -14.50 -26.46 -8.42
CA SER A 88 -14.55 -27.69 -9.24
C SER A 88 -13.48 -27.73 -10.34
N THR A 89 -12.27 -27.31 -10.00
CA THR A 89 -11.09 -27.33 -10.89
C THR A 89 -9.90 -27.97 -10.21
N THR A 90 -8.76 -28.07 -10.91
CA THR A 90 -7.51 -28.56 -10.32
C THR A 90 -6.59 -27.41 -9.94
N GLU A 91 -5.75 -27.61 -8.91
CA GLU A 91 -4.73 -26.64 -8.51
C GLU A 91 -3.83 -26.24 -9.67
N ARG A 92 -3.39 -27.22 -10.49
CA ARG A 92 -2.56 -26.98 -11.68
C ARG A 92 -3.25 -26.06 -12.68
N THR A 93 -4.53 -26.26 -12.93
CA THR A 93 -5.31 -25.45 -13.87
C THR A 93 -5.47 -24.04 -13.32
N LEU A 94 -5.86 -23.91 -12.04
CA LEU A 94 -6.05 -22.63 -11.39
C LEU A 94 -4.73 -21.85 -11.31
N SER A 95 -3.61 -22.48 -10.91
CA SER A 95 -2.28 -21.86 -10.85
C SER A 95 -1.82 -21.33 -12.21
N ARG A 96 -1.93 -22.15 -13.25
CA ARG A 96 -1.54 -21.75 -14.62
C ARG A 96 -2.38 -20.56 -15.10
N LYS A 97 -3.70 -20.65 -14.91
CA LYS A 97 -4.64 -19.58 -15.30
C LYS A 97 -4.38 -18.30 -14.53
N TRP A 98 -4.17 -18.39 -13.21
CA TRP A 98 -3.81 -17.29 -12.34
C TRP A 98 -2.57 -16.54 -12.83
N LYS A 99 -1.47 -17.28 -13.05
CA LYS A 99 -0.21 -16.68 -13.49
C LYS A 99 -0.31 -16.11 -14.91
N ALA A 100 -0.99 -16.78 -15.82
CA ALA A 100 -1.18 -16.29 -17.19
C ALA A 100 -2.02 -15.00 -17.24
N THR A 101 -3.00 -14.88 -16.35
CA THR A 101 -3.92 -13.72 -16.35
C THR A 101 -3.37 -12.52 -15.56
N LEU A 102 -2.71 -12.78 -14.43
CA LEU A 102 -2.29 -11.72 -13.49
C LEU A 102 -0.77 -11.45 -13.51
N GLY A 103 0.02 -12.27 -14.19
CA GLY A 103 1.48 -12.16 -14.21
C GLY A 103 2.18 -12.57 -12.91
N LEU A 104 1.44 -12.89 -11.85
CA LEU A 104 1.92 -13.23 -10.51
C LEU A 104 1.46 -14.62 -10.11
N SER A 105 2.20 -15.29 -9.21
CA SER A 105 1.69 -16.46 -8.51
C SER A 105 0.57 -16.08 -7.52
N PHE A 106 -0.25 -17.05 -7.14
CA PHE A 106 -1.30 -16.86 -6.14
C PHE A 106 -0.75 -16.32 -4.80
N ASN A 107 0.39 -16.87 -4.35
CA ASN A 107 1.00 -16.44 -3.11
C ASN A 107 1.56 -15.01 -3.18
N GLU A 108 2.22 -14.63 -4.27
CA GLU A 108 2.70 -13.26 -4.48
C GLU A 108 1.53 -12.27 -4.49
N TRP A 109 0.45 -12.60 -5.20
CA TRP A 109 -0.73 -11.75 -5.24
C TRP A 109 -1.36 -11.59 -3.85
N ARG A 110 -1.51 -12.68 -3.10
CA ARG A 110 -2.04 -12.66 -1.73
C ARG A 110 -1.15 -11.90 -0.76
N GLN A 111 0.16 -11.98 -0.88
CA GLN A 111 1.08 -11.18 -0.07
C GLN A 111 0.96 -9.69 -0.37
N ARG A 112 0.81 -9.32 -1.64
CA ARG A 112 0.58 -7.92 -2.04
C ARG A 112 -0.76 -7.40 -1.50
N LEU A 113 -1.83 -8.18 -1.56
CA LEU A 113 -3.11 -7.81 -0.94
C LEU A 113 -2.95 -7.53 0.56
N ARG A 114 -2.31 -8.45 1.28
CA ARG A 114 -2.05 -8.29 2.71
C ARG A 114 -1.19 -7.07 3.02
N LEU A 115 -0.23 -6.77 2.17
CA LEU A 115 0.58 -5.55 2.31
C LEU A 115 -0.27 -4.28 2.14
N VAL A 116 -1.10 -4.21 1.12
CA VAL A 116 -1.99 -3.05 0.88
C VAL A 116 -2.91 -2.82 2.09
N VAL A 117 -3.54 -3.87 2.59
CA VAL A 117 -4.39 -3.79 3.80
C VAL A 117 -3.55 -3.37 5.01
N ALA A 118 -2.37 -3.97 5.21
CA ALA A 118 -1.49 -3.62 6.32
C ALA A 118 -1.08 -2.15 6.32
N LEU A 119 -0.76 -1.58 5.15
CA LEU A 119 -0.41 -0.16 5.03
C LEU A 119 -1.57 0.75 5.44
N THR A 120 -2.80 0.42 5.00
CA THR A 120 -4.02 1.15 5.36
C THR A 120 -4.28 1.09 6.87
N GLU A 121 -4.17 -0.10 7.47
CA GLU A 121 -4.42 -0.30 8.90
C GLU A 121 -3.34 0.34 9.79
N LEU A 122 -2.08 0.34 9.32
CA LEU A 122 -0.99 1.05 10.00
C LEU A 122 -1.21 2.57 9.98
N ASP A 123 -1.69 3.12 8.88
CA ASP A 123 -2.03 4.54 8.75
C ASP A 123 -3.24 4.92 9.64
N ALA A 124 -4.19 4.00 9.81
CA ALA A 124 -5.30 4.12 10.76
C ALA A 124 -4.89 3.99 12.24
N GLY A 125 -3.62 3.73 12.53
CA GLY A 125 -3.08 3.68 13.89
C GLY A 125 -3.18 2.31 14.59
N ARG A 126 -3.65 1.26 13.90
CA ARG A 126 -3.78 -0.09 14.49
C ARG A 126 -2.43 -0.69 14.83
N THR A 127 -2.39 -1.54 15.84
CA THR A 127 -1.15 -2.19 16.28
C THR A 127 -0.69 -3.25 15.28
N VAL A 128 0.63 -3.48 15.24
CA VAL A 128 1.24 -4.50 14.37
C VAL A 128 0.73 -5.91 14.71
N GLN A 129 0.43 -6.16 15.99
CA GLN A 129 -0.09 -7.44 16.45
C GLN A 129 -1.53 -7.70 15.98
N GLU A 130 -2.42 -6.70 16.09
CA GLU A 130 -3.80 -6.79 15.58
C GLU A 130 -3.82 -7.04 14.09
N ILE A 131 -3.03 -6.25 13.32
CA ILE A 131 -2.93 -6.39 11.87
C ILE A 131 -2.43 -7.79 11.48
N ALA A 132 -1.38 -8.29 12.14
CA ALA A 132 -0.85 -9.62 11.87
C ALA A 132 -1.90 -10.71 12.11
N SER A 133 -2.65 -10.62 13.21
CA SER A 133 -3.72 -11.57 13.55
C SER A 133 -4.83 -11.56 12.51
N GLU A 134 -5.31 -10.38 12.14
CA GLU A 134 -6.41 -10.20 11.19
C GLU A 134 -6.04 -10.64 9.77
N LEU A 135 -4.79 -10.40 9.37
CA LEU A 135 -4.26 -10.88 8.09
C LEU A 135 -3.92 -12.38 8.08
N GLY A 136 -4.26 -13.10 9.15
CA GLY A 136 -4.15 -14.55 9.22
C GLY A 136 -2.74 -15.07 9.44
N TYR A 137 -1.81 -14.26 9.97
CA TYR A 137 -0.48 -14.73 10.36
C TYR A 137 -0.52 -15.48 11.68
N SER A 138 0.22 -16.59 11.77
CA SER A 138 0.33 -17.39 13.00
C SER A 138 1.04 -16.65 14.13
N ASN A 139 1.91 -15.71 13.79
CA ASN A 139 2.62 -14.85 14.73
C ASN A 139 3.03 -13.53 14.08
N THR A 140 3.28 -12.53 14.91
CA THR A 140 3.68 -11.19 14.49
C THR A 140 5.02 -11.17 13.73
N SER A 141 5.94 -12.07 14.07
CA SER A 141 7.26 -12.14 13.41
C SER A 141 7.16 -12.52 11.94
N ALA A 142 6.28 -13.47 11.61
CA ALA A 142 6.01 -13.88 10.22
C ALA A 142 5.44 -12.70 9.39
N PHE A 143 4.53 -11.93 9.97
CA PHE A 143 4.02 -10.71 9.34
C PHE A 143 5.12 -9.66 9.13
N ILE A 144 5.94 -9.38 10.16
CA ILE A 144 7.04 -8.41 10.05
C ILE A 144 8.05 -8.83 8.97
N SER A 145 8.34 -10.13 8.86
CA SER A 145 9.26 -10.66 7.83
C SER A 145 8.69 -10.43 6.43
N MET A 146 7.43 -10.77 6.18
CA MET A 146 6.77 -10.51 4.90
C MET A 146 6.76 -9.01 4.59
N PHE A 147 6.38 -8.17 5.55
CA PHE A 147 6.32 -6.73 5.38
C PHE A 147 7.68 -6.13 5.01
N ARG A 148 8.77 -6.56 5.70
CA ARG A 148 10.14 -6.13 5.37
C ARG A 148 10.59 -6.60 3.99
N GLN A 149 10.26 -7.82 3.62
CA GLN A 149 10.61 -8.36 2.30
C GLN A 149 9.99 -7.53 1.17
N LEU A 150 8.77 -7.06 1.34
CA LEU A 150 8.05 -6.32 0.30
C LEU A 150 8.32 -4.80 0.33
N THR A 151 8.67 -4.23 1.49
CA THR A 151 8.82 -2.77 1.65
C THR A 151 10.24 -2.31 1.96
N GLY A 152 11.15 -3.23 2.28
CA GLY A 152 12.49 -2.91 2.76
C GLY A 152 12.54 -2.35 4.20
N SER A 153 11.40 -2.17 4.87
CA SER A 153 11.32 -1.53 6.19
C SER A 153 10.37 -2.28 7.13
N SER A 154 10.53 -2.08 8.45
CA SER A 154 9.59 -2.67 9.41
C SER A 154 8.31 -1.82 9.53
N PRO A 155 7.15 -2.44 9.90
CA PRO A 155 5.90 -1.71 10.11
C PRO A 155 6.03 -0.55 11.11
N GLN A 156 6.73 -0.77 12.23
CA GLN A 156 6.94 0.27 13.24
C GLN A 156 7.79 1.44 12.73
N ARG A 157 8.83 1.15 11.93
CA ARG A 157 9.68 2.21 11.35
C ARG A 157 8.90 3.03 10.34
N MET A 158 8.08 2.39 9.52
CA MET A 158 7.24 3.05 8.54
C MET A 158 6.21 3.97 9.23
N ARG A 159 5.55 3.52 10.31
CA ARG A 159 4.65 4.34 11.11
C ARG A 159 5.33 5.57 11.71
N LYS A 160 6.55 5.43 12.26
CA LYS A 160 7.31 6.56 12.81
C LYS A 160 7.69 7.59 11.75
N SER A 161 8.00 7.15 10.53
CA SER A 161 8.31 8.05 9.41
C SER A 161 7.08 8.86 8.96
N THR A 162 5.88 8.32 9.12
CA THR A 162 4.61 9.02 8.80
C THR A 162 4.18 10.00 9.90
N LEU A 163 4.62 9.76 11.16
CA LEU A 163 4.25 10.55 12.34
C LEU A 163 5.33 11.57 12.76
N SER A 164 6.52 11.59 12.15
CA SER A 164 7.55 12.59 12.44
C SER A 164 7.18 13.93 11.76
N PRO A 165 6.79 14.96 12.52
CA PRO A 165 6.78 16.31 11.98
C PRO A 165 8.21 16.66 11.59
N LEU A 166 8.37 17.45 10.52
CA LEU A 166 9.66 17.96 10.03
C LEU A 166 10.54 18.33 11.23
N SER A 167 11.67 17.62 11.38
CA SER A 167 12.72 18.03 12.30
C SER A 167 13.10 19.46 11.96
N ALA A 168 12.84 20.37 12.87
CA ALA A 168 13.32 21.74 12.75
C ALA A 168 14.83 21.70 12.49
N PRO A 169 15.38 22.54 11.59
CA PRO A 169 16.81 22.60 11.37
C PRO A 169 17.51 22.91 12.68
N PRO A 170 18.70 22.31 12.95
CA PRO A 170 19.43 22.54 14.19
C PRO A 170 19.66 24.03 14.37
N GLY A 171 19.19 24.55 15.50
CA GLY A 171 19.13 25.95 15.83
C GLY A 171 20.46 26.67 15.62
N GLN A 172 20.43 27.75 14.89
CA GLN A 172 21.45 28.78 14.90
C GLN A 172 21.62 29.29 16.35
N ARG A 173 22.73 28.94 16.97
CA ARG A 173 23.15 29.57 18.24
C ARG A 173 23.36 31.06 17.98
N LEU A 174 22.42 31.85 18.43
CA LEU A 174 22.60 33.29 18.53
C LEU A 174 23.82 33.57 19.40
N ARG A 175 24.89 34.04 18.77
CA ARG A 175 26.05 34.60 19.48
C ARG A 175 25.56 35.85 20.25
N LYS A 176 25.67 35.82 21.57
CA LYS A 176 25.51 37.02 22.40
C LYS A 176 26.61 38.00 22.08
N PRO A 177 26.34 39.31 21.92
CA PRO A 177 27.39 40.30 21.82
C PRO A 177 28.01 40.48 23.18
N HIS A 178 29.33 40.46 23.24
CA HIS A 178 30.12 40.92 24.39
C HIS A 178 30.09 42.45 24.44
N THR A 179 29.65 42.95 25.56
CA THR A 179 29.94 44.32 26.02
C THR A 179 31.11 44.27 26.96
#